data_b386a4f190ce801e8ef40e0c7007d1de
#
_entry.id   b386a4f190ce801e8ef40e0c7007d1de
#
_cell.length_a   1.000
_cell.length_b   1.000
_cell.length_c   1.000
_cell.angle_alpha   90.00
_cell.angle_beta   90.00
_cell.angle_gamma   90.00
#
_symmetry.space_group_name_H-M   'P 1'
#
loop_
_entity.id
_entity.type
_entity.pdbx_description
1 polymer ?
#
loop_
_entity_poly.entity_id
_entity_poly.type
_entity_poly.pdbx_seq_one_letter_code
_entity_poly.pdbx_strand_id
1 'polypeptide(L)'
;VEASHPSPGPEAVIATRRLLALLEGAGPEDFVLALISGGGSALLCAPGTGISLEDKQELTRALLASGAPIDQINTVRKHLSAVKGGQLAAAAYPARMLTLMISDVPGDDPAFIASGPTVGDFSTPAEAIALLAGYEIAVPPPVLMQLALGSGVLRPGDPRLSLAETRIVAAPAQSLAAAAEVARAAGCEVQILGDALEGEARDQGASQAREALWRASRRPAGAPPLVLLSGGECTVSLGGNSPPAPVSAPLSPTRAPVGGPNAEFLLAALIVLEGAPGIHALACDTDGVDGGAEVAGAITAPDTLARAKAAG
;
A
#
# COMPACT_ATOMS: atom_id res chain seq x y z
N VAL A 1 14.13 -14.97 2.19
CA VAL A 1 12.93 -15.84 2.06
C VAL A 1 11.92 -15.12 1.21
N GLU A 2 11.47 -15.73 0.14
CA GLU A 2 10.36 -15.25 -0.68
C GLU A 2 9.04 -15.75 -0.08
N ALA A 3 8.01 -14.92 -0.13
CA ALA A 3 6.69 -15.24 0.39
C ALA A 3 5.57 -14.63 -0.45
N SER A 4 4.37 -15.16 -0.36
CA SER A 4 3.22 -14.71 -1.14
C SER A 4 2.69 -13.35 -0.66
N HIS A 5 2.24 -12.54 -1.63
CA HIS A 5 1.59 -11.26 -1.46
C HIS A 5 0.38 -11.18 -2.40
N PRO A 6 -0.74 -10.55 -2.03
CA PRO A 6 -1.03 -9.79 -0.81
C PRO A 6 -1.49 -10.65 0.40
N SER A 7 -1.74 -11.92 0.22
CA SER A 7 -2.14 -12.81 1.33
C SER A 7 -0.92 -13.51 1.91
N PRO A 8 -0.70 -13.48 3.25
CA PRO A 8 0.43 -14.15 3.87
C PRO A 8 0.33 -15.67 3.73
N GLY A 9 1.41 -16.32 3.29
CA GLY A 9 1.56 -17.75 3.21
C GLY A 9 2.32 -18.36 4.41
N PRO A 10 2.46 -19.70 4.45
CA PRO A 10 3.25 -20.38 5.47
C PRO A 10 4.71 -19.91 5.52
N GLU A 11 5.28 -19.56 4.37
CA GLU A 11 6.67 -19.08 4.24
C GLU A 11 6.86 -17.77 5.01
N ALA A 12 5.89 -16.85 4.96
CA ALA A 12 5.89 -15.61 5.72
C ALA A 12 5.91 -15.86 7.23
N VAL A 13 5.13 -16.85 7.69
CA VAL A 13 5.09 -17.24 9.11
C VAL A 13 6.43 -17.85 9.54
N ILE A 14 7.01 -18.73 8.73
CA ILE A 14 8.32 -19.36 9.01
C ILE A 14 9.41 -18.27 9.07
N ALA A 15 9.45 -17.38 8.09
CA ALA A 15 10.41 -16.27 8.05
C ALA A 15 10.29 -15.36 9.27
N THR A 16 9.06 -14.97 9.62
CA THR A 16 8.80 -14.10 10.77
C THR A 16 9.19 -14.77 12.10
N ARG A 17 8.91 -16.06 12.27
CA ARG A 17 9.34 -16.81 13.47
C ARG A 17 10.87 -16.87 13.59
N ARG A 18 11.58 -17.08 12.47
CA ARG A 18 13.06 -17.07 12.47
C ARG A 18 13.59 -15.69 12.83
N LEU A 19 12.95 -14.61 12.36
CA LEU A 19 13.29 -13.25 12.71
C LEU A 19 13.07 -12.99 14.20
N LEU A 20 11.93 -13.37 14.77
CA LEU A 20 11.66 -13.24 16.20
C LEU A 20 12.67 -14.03 17.05
N ALA A 21 13.02 -15.26 16.65
CA ALA A 21 14.03 -16.06 17.35
C ALA A 21 15.43 -15.40 17.35
N LEU A 22 15.79 -14.67 16.29
CA LEU A 22 17.01 -13.87 16.28
C LEU A 22 16.95 -12.71 17.28
N LEU A 23 15.80 -12.07 17.42
CA LEU A 23 15.62 -10.95 18.34
C LEU A 23 15.60 -11.37 19.80
N GLU A 24 15.07 -12.57 20.13
CA GLU A 24 15.08 -13.14 21.47
C GLU A 24 16.49 -13.30 22.06
N GLY A 25 17.51 -13.45 21.19
CA GLY A 25 18.90 -13.53 21.59
C GLY A 25 19.62 -12.19 21.73
N ALA A 26 18.96 -11.08 21.37
CA ALA A 26 19.57 -9.77 21.37
C ALA A 26 19.65 -9.17 22.78
N GLY A 27 20.83 -8.64 23.13
CA GLY A 27 21.12 -8.03 24.43
C GLY A 27 21.33 -6.51 24.35
N PRO A 28 21.61 -5.86 25.48
CA PRO A 28 21.75 -4.40 25.53
C PRO A 28 22.93 -3.84 24.73
N GLU A 29 23.92 -4.68 24.42
CA GLU A 29 25.09 -4.31 23.59
C GLU A 29 24.82 -4.51 22.09
N ASP A 30 23.70 -5.13 21.73
CA ASP A 30 23.37 -5.38 20.33
C ASP A 30 22.63 -4.20 19.71
N PHE A 31 22.75 -4.10 18.40
CA PHE A 31 22.06 -3.10 17.59
C PHE A 31 21.27 -3.80 16.46
N VAL A 32 19.98 -3.54 16.43
CA VAL A 32 19.07 -4.07 15.41
C VAL A 32 18.77 -2.99 14.39
N LEU A 33 19.08 -3.25 13.11
CA LEU A 33 18.63 -2.44 11.99
C LEU A 33 17.47 -3.14 11.30
N ALA A 34 16.27 -2.54 11.38
CA ALA A 34 15.08 -3.02 10.69
C ALA A 34 14.84 -2.20 9.42
N LEU A 35 14.74 -2.86 8.27
CA LEU A 35 14.44 -2.25 6.98
C LEU A 35 13.04 -2.67 6.56
N ILE A 36 12.12 -1.72 6.44
CA ILE A 36 10.70 -1.97 6.17
C ILE A 36 10.26 -1.20 4.93
N SER A 37 9.63 -1.88 3.99
CA SER A 37 9.07 -1.30 2.78
C SER A 37 7.64 -1.81 2.54
N GLY A 38 7.02 -1.43 1.43
CA GLY A 38 5.70 -1.89 1.00
C GLY A 38 5.55 -3.42 1.02
N GLY A 39 4.31 -3.90 1.18
CA GLY A 39 4.02 -5.33 1.32
C GLY A 39 4.31 -5.93 2.71
N GLY A 40 4.99 -5.20 3.61
CA GLY A 40 5.36 -5.67 4.95
C GLY A 40 4.17 -6.15 5.79
N SER A 41 2.97 -5.64 5.54
CA SER A 41 1.75 -6.11 6.22
C SER A 41 1.42 -7.58 5.96
N ALA A 42 1.70 -8.09 4.76
CA ALA A 42 1.50 -9.49 4.39
C ALA A 42 2.75 -10.34 4.67
N LEU A 43 3.93 -9.85 4.29
CA LEU A 43 5.18 -10.59 4.37
C LEU A 43 5.68 -10.79 5.80
N LEU A 44 5.46 -9.82 6.70
CA LEU A 44 5.76 -9.95 8.12
C LEU A 44 4.53 -10.50 8.86
N CYS A 45 4.41 -11.81 8.95
CA CYS A 45 3.24 -12.50 9.47
C CYS A 45 3.58 -13.48 10.60
N ALA A 46 3.09 -13.18 11.81
CA ALA A 46 3.02 -14.12 12.90
C ALA A 46 1.62 -14.02 13.53
N PRO A 47 0.76 -15.05 13.40
CA PRO A 47 -0.51 -15.10 14.10
C PRO A 47 -0.32 -15.01 15.61
N GLY A 48 -1.24 -14.34 16.30
CA GLY A 48 -1.28 -14.29 17.74
C GLY A 48 -1.46 -15.67 18.40
N THR A 49 -1.22 -15.76 19.68
CA THR A 49 -1.32 -17.03 20.42
C THR A 49 -2.71 -17.66 20.23
N GLY A 50 -2.73 -18.94 19.83
CA GLY A 50 -3.98 -19.69 19.63
C GLY A 50 -4.75 -19.35 18.35
N ILE A 51 -4.25 -18.44 17.52
CA ILE A 51 -4.82 -18.09 16.21
C ILE A 51 -4.05 -18.85 15.12
N SER A 52 -4.77 -19.51 14.23
CA SER A 52 -4.16 -20.14 13.06
C SER A 52 -3.91 -19.13 11.94
N LEU A 53 -3.06 -19.48 10.97
CA LEU A 53 -2.89 -18.69 9.77
C LEU A 53 -4.19 -18.63 8.96
N GLU A 54 -4.94 -19.71 8.92
CA GLU A 54 -6.22 -19.85 8.24
C GLU A 54 -7.28 -18.90 8.82
N ASP A 55 -7.44 -18.86 10.16
CA ASP A 55 -8.32 -17.93 10.85
C ASP A 55 -8.00 -16.48 10.47
N LYS A 56 -6.71 -16.14 10.48
CA LYS A 56 -6.24 -14.79 10.13
C LYS A 56 -6.51 -14.44 8.68
N GLN A 57 -6.29 -15.37 7.75
CA GLN A 57 -6.57 -15.17 6.32
C GLN A 57 -8.08 -15.04 6.07
N GLU A 58 -8.91 -15.87 6.71
CA GLU A 58 -10.36 -15.85 6.57
C GLU A 58 -10.94 -14.52 7.06
N LEU A 59 -10.56 -14.08 8.26
CA LEU A 59 -10.99 -12.78 8.80
C LEU A 59 -10.52 -11.60 7.94
N THR A 60 -9.30 -11.65 7.43
CA THR A 60 -8.80 -10.59 6.54
C THR A 60 -9.62 -10.55 5.24
N ARG A 61 -9.94 -11.70 4.64
CA ARG A 61 -10.80 -11.79 3.45
C ARG A 61 -12.22 -11.27 3.72
N ALA A 62 -12.79 -11.64 4.86
CA ALA A 62 -14.11 -11.19 5.26
C ALA A 62 -14.16 -9.65 5.46
N LEU A 63 -13.15 -9.06 6.10
CA LEU A 63 -13.01 -7.61 6.27
C LEU A 63 -12.87 -6.89 4.92
N LEU A 64 -12.04 -7.40 4.02
CA LEU A 64 -11.91 -6.82 2.67
C LEU A 64 -13.23 -6.90 1.90
N ALA A 65 -13.94 -8.03 1.98
CA ALA A 65 -15.22 -8.23 1.31
C ALA A 65 -16.37 -7.37 1.89
N SER A 66 -16.26 -6.97 3.16
CA SER A 66 -17.25 -6.09 3.81
C SER A 66 -17.16 -4.63 3.40
N GLY A 67 -16.11 -4.24 2.67
CA GLY A 67 -15.86 -2.84 2.32
C GLY A 67 -15.34 -2.00 3.48
N ALA A 68 -14.83 -2.63 4.55
CA ALA A 68 -14.23 -1.92 5.67
C ALA A 68 -13.03 -1.06 5.19
N PRO A 69 -12.89 0.19 5.67
CA PRO A 69 -11.73 1.03 5.39
C PRO A 69 -10.43 0.38 5.86
N ILE A 70 -9.32 0.69 5.18
CA ILE A 70 -8.02 0.04 5.42
C ILE A 70 -7.49 0.24 6.84
N ASP A 71 -7.74 1.39 7.45
CA ASP A 71 -7.38 1.70 8.82
C ASP A 71 -8.07 0.78 9.83
N GLN A 72 -9.37 0.48 9.61
CA GLN A 72 -10.15 -0.44 10.43
C GLN A 72 -9.71 -1.89 10.22
N ILE A 73 -9.43 -2.28 8.98
CA ILE A 73 -8.85 -3.60 8.68
C ILE A 73 -7.51 -3.76 9.41
N ASN A 74 -6.64 -2.75 9.35
CA ASN A 74 -5.35 -2.78 10.02
C ASN A 74 -5.47 -2.81 11.54
N THR A 75 -6.46 -2.13 12.12
CA THR A 75 -6.77 -2.23 13.56
C THR A 75 -7.01 -3.69 13.95
N VAL A 76 -7.90 -4.40 13.27
CA VAL A 76 -8.14 -5.82 13.55
C VAL A 76 -6.88 -6.66 13.32
N ARG A 77 -6.18 -6.46 12.19
CA ARG A 77 -4.96 -7.23 11.84
C ARG A 77 -3.84 -7.11 12.86
N LYS A 78 -3.66 -5.93 13.50
CA LYS A 78 -2.68 -5.71 14.57
C LYS A 78 -2.98 -6.60 15.77
N HIS A 79 -4.24 -6.62 16.20
CA HIS A 79 -4.67 -7.39 17.38
C HIS A 79 -4.70 -8.91 17.16
N LEU A 80 -4.63 -9.37 15.91
CA LEU A 80 -4.50 -10.79 15.54
C LEU A 80 -3.04 -11.22 15.27
N SER A 81 -2.07 -10.40 15.67
CA SER A 81 -0.66 -10.59 15.33
C SER A 81 0.22 -10.62 16.57
N ALA A 82 1.30 -11.40 16.51
CA ALA A 82 2.37 -11.42 17.50
C ALA A 82 3.59 -10.55 17.10
N VAL A 83 3.48 -9.73 16.02
CA VAL A 83 4.63 -9.00 15.51
C VAL A 83 4.30 -7.55 15.14
N LYS A 84 3.01 -7.21 15.02
CA LYS A 84 2.52 -5.87 14.65
C LYS A 84 2.23 -5.01 15.89
N GLY A 85 2.01 -3.69 15.70
CA GLY A 85 1.69 -2.79 16.82
C GLY A 85 2.78 -2.76 17.88
N GLY A 86 4.03 -2.51 17.51
CA GLY A 86 5.18 -2.37 18.39
C GLY A 86 5.81 -3.68 18.86
N GLN A 87 5.20 -4.84 18.59
CA GLN A 87 5.66 -6.11 19.14
C GLN A 87 7.02 -6.55 18.60
N LEU A 88 7.39 -6.18 17.36
CA LEU A 88 8.71 -6.47 16.81
C LEU A 88 9.80 -5.72 17.58
N ALA A 89 9.58 -4.44 17.87
CA ALA A 89 10.53 -3.65 18.66
C ALA A 89 10.62 -4.16 20.10
N ALA A 90 9.49 -4.55 20.69
CA ALA A 90 9.48 -5.16 22.02
C ALA A 90 10.23 -6.49 22.09
N ALA A 91 10.21 -7.30 21.02
CA ALA A 91 10.97 -8.53 20.92
C ALA A 91 12.49 -8.29 20.86
N ALA A 92 12.92 -7.14 20.35
CA ALA A 92 14.33 -6.76 20.34
C ALA A 92 14.83 -6.17 21.66
N TYR A 93 13.92 -5.69 22.54
CA TYR A 93 14.31 -5.08 23.80
C TYR A 93 15.03 -6.11 24.71
N PRO A 94 16.21 -5.77 25.33
CA PRO A 94 16.77 -4.43 25.53
C PRO A 94 17.81 -3.98 24.49
N ALA A 95 17.92 -4.61 23.34
CA ALA A 95 18.77 -4.11 22.28
C ALA A 95 18.24 -2.78 21.70
N ARG A 96 19.15 -1.93 21.22
CA ARG A 96 18.79 -0.73 20.50
C ARG A 96 18.29 -1.08 19.09
N MET A 97 17.18 -0.48 18.65
CA MET A 97 16.64 -0.70 17.32
C MET A 97 16.54 0.63 16.55
N LEU A 98 17.04 0.63 15.31
CA LEU A 98 16.73 1.66 14.32
C LEU A 98 15.90 1.03 13.20
N THR A 99 14.72 1.57 12.98
CA THR A 99 13.86 1.18 11.87
C THR A 99 13.91 2.25 10.78
N LEU A 100 14.27 1.86 9.57
CA LEU A 100 14.17 2.68 8.36
C LEU A 100 12.99 2.19 7.53
N MET A 101 12.04 3.08 7.25
CA MET A 101 10.81 2.75 6.52
C MET A 101 10.75 3.49 5.18
N ILE A 102 10.30 2.81 4.15
CA ILE A 102 9.76 3.40 2.93
C ILE A 102 8.24 3.40 3.07
N SER A 103 7.64 4.58 2.99
CA SER A 103 6.18 4.72 3.12
C SER A 103 5.50 4.49 1.78
N ASP A 104 4.43 3.70 1.81
CA ASP A 104 3.44 3.49 0.76
C ASP A 104 2.03 3.91 1.22
N VAL A 105 1.95 4.58 2.38
CA VAL A 105 0.69 4.92 3.05
C VAL A 105 0.45 6.42 3.00
N PRO A 106 -0.76 6.89 2.67
CA PRO A 106 -1.12 8.31 2.78
C PRO A 106 -0.85 8.86 4.19
N GLY A 107 -0.18 10.01 4.26
CA GLY A 107 0.14 10.68 5.53
C GLY A 107 1.34 10.11 6.29
N ASP A 108 2.01 9.11 5.77
CA ASP A 108 3.31 8.59 6.26
C ASP A 108 3.32 8.18 7.74
N ASP A 109 2.18 7.76 8.31
CA ASP A 109 2.15 7.33 9.71
C ASP A 109 2.81 5.94 9.88
N PRO A 110 3.92 5.84 10.66
CA PRO A 110 4.59 4.56 10.90
C PRO A 110 3.70 3.48 11.51
N ALA A 111 2.60 3.85 12.18
CA ALA A 111 1.65 2.90 12.75
C ALA A 111 0.84 2.15 11.68
N PHE A 112 0.76 2.68 10.47
CA PHE A 112 0.09 2.03 9.33
C PHE A 112 1.06 1.30 8.41
N ILE A 113 2.30 1.78 8.24
CA ILE A 113 3.33 1.12 7.43
C ILE A 113 3.62 -0.27 7.99
N ALA A 114 3.43 -1.32 7.18
CA ALA A 114 3.53 -2.73 7.60
C ALA A 114 2.68 -3.07 8.84
N SER A 115 1.66 -2.25 9.18
CA SER A 115 0.86 -2.30 10.41
C SER A 115 1.66 -2.05 11.69
N GLY A 116 2.65 -1.17 11.64
CA GLY A 116 3.36 -0.62 12.80
C GLY A 116 4.15 -1.63 13.64
N PRO A 117 5.04 -2.45 13.07
CA PRO A 117 5.72 -3.50 13.85
C PRO A 117 6.67 -2.95 14.92
N THR A 118 7.18 -1.72 14.74
CA THR A 118 8.19 -1.12 15.60
C THR A 118 7.72 0.13 16.36
N VAL A 119 6.46 0.49 16.22
CA VAL A 119 5.85 1.64 16.91
C VAL A 119 4.61 1.23 17.67
N GLY A 120 4.33 1.91 18.78
CA GLY A 120 3.13 1.66 19.58
C GLY A 120 1.86 2.11 18.86
N ASP A 121 0.73 1.57 19.29
CA ASP A 121 -0.59 1.82 18.71
C ASP A 121 -1.62 2.11 19.80
N PHE A 122 -2.55 3.03 19.52
CA PHE A 122 -3.59 3.41 20.48
C PHE A 122 -4.82 2.51 20.42
N SER A 123 -4.98 1.72 19.36
CA SER A 123 -6.13 0.82 19.21
C SER A 123 -6.18 -0.25 20.30
N THR A 124 -7.37 -0.80 20.52
CA THR A 124 -7.64 -1.77 21.58
C THR A 124 -8.24 -3.06 21.02
N PRO A 125 -8.09 -4.19 21.73
CA PRO A 125 -8.81 -5.41 21.35
C PRO A 125 -10.33 -5.23 21.35
N ALA A 126 -10.86 -4.37 22.23
CA ALA A 126 -12.30 -4.07 22.26
C ALA A 126 -12.76 -3.35 20.98
N GLU A 127 -11.96 -2.43 20.43
CA GLU A 127 -12.24 -1.80 19.14
C GLU A 127 -12.19 -2.83 18.01
N ALA A 128 -11.23 -3.74 18.01
CA ALA A 128 -11.18 -4.83 17.02
C ALA A 128 -12.42 -5.71 17.07
N ILE A 129 -12.91 -6.07 18.26
CA ILE A 129 -14.15 -6.83 18.45
C ILE A 129 -15.36 -6.03 17.94
N ALA A 130 -15.44 -4.75 18.28
CA ALA A 130 -16.54 -3.87 17.86
C ALA A 130 -16.59 -3.71 16.33
N LEU A 131 -15.44 -3.59 15.67
CA LEU A 131 -15.36 -3.54 14.20
C LEU A 131 -15.85 -4.85 13.57
N LEU A 132 -15.38 -5.99 14.06
CA LEU A 132 -15.81 -7.30 13.55
C LEU A 132 -17.33 -7.49 13.71
N ALA A 133 -17.89 -7.08 14.85
CA ALA A 133 -19.32 -7.13 15.10
C ALA A 133 -20.10 -6.14 14.21
N GLY A 134 -19.60 -4.91 14.02
CA GLY A 134 -20.22 -3.88 13.19
C GLY A 134 -20.33 -4.27 11.70
N TYR A 135 -19.37 -5.06 11.21
CA TYR A 135 -19.39 -5.63 9.86
C TYR A 135 -20.05 -7.02 9.79
N GLU A 136 -20.67 -7.48 10.87
CA GLU A 136 -21.36 -8.79 10.96
C GLU A 136 -20.44 -9.97 10.56
N ILE A 137 -19.14 -9.86 10.84
CA ILE A 137 -18.14 -10.89 10.48
C ILE A 137 -18.18 -12.00 11.54
N ALA A 138 -18.39 -13.22 11.08
CA ALA A 138 -18.29 -14.40 11.94
C ALA A 138 -16.85 -14.59 12.42
N VAL A 139 -16.66 -14.57 13.73
CA VAL A 139 -15.32 -14.65 14.34
C VAL A 139 -15.12 -16.03 14.94
N PRO A 140 -14.06 -16.78 14.58
CA PRO A 140 -13.74 -18.06 15.16
C PRO A 140 -13.56 -17.95 16.70
N PRO A 141 -14.05 -18.94 17.50
CA PRO A 141 -13.94 -18.89 18.95
C PRO A 141 -12.54 -18.67 19.50
N PRO A 142 -11.44 -19.27 18.93
CA PRO A 142 -10.08 -19.01 19.40
C PRO A 142 -9.68 -17.52 19.23
N VAL A 143 -10.11 -16.87 18.17
CA VAL A 143 -9.84 -15.45 17.91
C VAL A 143 -10.58 -14.57 18.93
N LEU A 144 -11.86 -14.81 19.17
CA LEU A 144 -12.61 -14.08 20.20
C LEU A 144 -11.98 -14.24 21.58
N MET A 145 -11.57 -15.45 21.93
CA MET A 145 -10.89 -15.72 23.20
C MET A 145 -9.56 -14.95 23.31
N GLN A 146 -8.77 -14.96 22.26
CA GLN A 146 -7.51 -14.19 22.22
C GLN A 146 -7.74 -12.69 22.38
N LEU A 147 -8.70 -12.12 21.64
CA LEU A 147 -9.04 -10.70 21.74
C LEU A 147 -9.58 -10.34 23.14
N ALA A 148 -10.37 -11.22 23.74
CA ALA A 148 -10.90 -11.00 25.11
C ALA A 148 -9.81 -11.08 26.20
N LEU A 149 -8.79 -11.92 26.02
CA LEU A 149 -7.64 -11.98 26.91
C LEU A 149 -6.65 -10.83 26.73
N GLY A 150 -6.78 -10.08 25.65
CA GLY A 150 -5.91 -9.01 25.25
C GLY A 150 -5.05 -9.41 24.05
N SER A 151 -4.37 -8.43 23.49
CA SER A 151 -3.40 -8.64 22.41
C SER A 151 -2.01 -8.16 22.84
N GLY A 152 -0.98 -8.55 22.10
CA GLY A 152 0.38 -8.08 22.34
C GLY A 152 0.66 -6.65 21.86
N VAL A 153 -0.32 -5.93 21.29
CA VAL A 153 -0.16 -4.56 20.79
C VAL A 153 0.25 -3.63 21.95
N LEU A 154 1.33 -2.89 21.73
CA LEU A 154 1.89 -2.00 22.75
C LEU A 154 1.33 -0.58 22.60
N ARG A 155 1.13 0.08 23.73
CA ARG A 155 0.78 1.49 23.73
C ARG A 155 2.01 2.36 23.44
N PRO A 156 1.85 3.51 22.77
CA PRO A 156 2.91 4.51 22.72
C PRO A 156 3.39 4.87 24.13
N GLY A 157 4.71 4.89 24.32
CA GLY A 157 5.33 5.11 25.64
C GLY A 157 5.55 3.83 26.47
N ASP A 158 5.24 2.64 25.96
CA ASP A 158 5.64 1.39 26.61
C ASP A 158 7.17 1.35 26.77
N PRO A 159 7.71 1.01 27.97
CA PRO A 159 9.14 0.98 28.22
C PRO A 159 9.94 0.11 27.25
N ARG A 160 9.34 -0.95 26.69
CA ARG A 160 9.98 -1.84 25.72
C ARG A 160 10.19 -1.17 24.34
N LEU A 161 9.57 -0.03 24.08
CA LEU A 161 9.77 0.78 22.88
C LEU A 161 10.79 1.90 23.07
N SER A 162 11.30 2.11 24.29
CA SER A 162 12.16 3.25 24.64
C SER A 162 13.51 3.28 23.90
N LEU A 163 13.97 2.14 23.41
CA LEU A 163 15.23 2.00 22.67
C LEU A 163 15.02 1.79 21.17
N ALA A 164 13.77 1.89 20.69
CA ALA A 164 13.42 1.80 19.28
C ALA A 164 13.21 3.20 18.68
N GLU A 165 13.95 3.49 17.63
CA GLU A 165 13.81 4.70 16.81
C GLU A 165 13.29 4.31 15.43
N THR A 166 12.31 5.03 14.91
CA THR A 166 11.75 4.82 13.58
C THR A 166 11.91 6.06 12.72
N ARG A 167 12.43 5.91 11.51
CA ARG A 167 12.60 6.98 10.52
C ARG A 167 12.01 6.57 9.18
N ILE A 168 11.22 7.45 8.59
CA ILE A 168 10.80 7.33 7.20
C ILE A 168 11.91 7.92 6.33
N VAL A 169 12.46 7.11 5.44
CA VAL A 169 13.59 7.50 4.58
C VAL A 169 13.16 7.80 3.14
N ALA A 170 11.99 7.29 2.75
CA ALA A 170 11.35 7.63 1.48
C ALA A 170 9.83 7.62 1.63
N ALA A 171 9.17 8.56 0.95
CA ALA A 171 7.72 8.73 0.96
C ALA A 171 7.24 9.27 -0.41
N PRO A 172 5.99 9.05 -0.81
CA PRO A 172 5.44 9.56 -2.07
C PRO A 172 5.62 11.07 -2.24
N ALA A 173 5.40 11.86 -1.18
CA ALA A 173 5.59 13.31 -1.19
C ALA A 173 7.02 13.73 -1.59
N GLN A 174 8.04 12.98 -1.16
CA GLN A 174 9.43 13.27 -1.50
C GLN A 174 9.71 12.99 -2.99
N SER A 175 9.15 11.90 -3.54
CA SER A 175 9.24 11.60 -4.97
C SER A 175 8.59 12.68 -5.83
N LEU A 176 7.40 13.15 -5.43
CA LEU A 176 6.73 14.26 -6.10
C LEU A 176 7.51 15.57 -5.99
N ALA A 177 8.12 15.86 -4.85
CA ALA A 177 8.97 17.04 -4.67
C ALA A 177 10.19 16.98 -5.59
N ALA A 178 10.87 15.84 -5.68
CA ALA A 178 12.01 15.65 -6.58
C ALA A 178 11.60 15.80 -8.05
N ALA A 179 10.47 15.22 -8.46
CA ALA A 179 9.92 15.40 -9.81
C ALA A 179 9.58 16.87 -10.11
N ALA A 180 9.04 17.58 -9.12
CA ALA A 180 8.75 19.00 -9.23
C ALA A 180 10.00 19.86 -9.44
N GLU A 181 11.11 19.54 -8.77
CA GLU A 181 12.39 20.21 -8.96
C GLU A 181 12.94 20.01 -10.36
N VAL A 182 12.88 18.78 -10.88
CA VAL A 182 13.31 18.47 -12.26
C VAL A 182 12.47 19.26 -13.27
N ALA A 183 11.15 19.30 -13.10
CA ALA A 183 10.27 20.05 -14.00
C ALA A 183 10.52 21.57 -13.94
N ARG A 184 10.70 22.13 -12.74
CA ARG A 184 11.04 23.57 -12.57
C ARG A 184 12.37 23.92 -13.20
N ALA A 185 13.39 23.05 -13.03
CA ALA A 185 14.71 23.23 -13.66
C ALA A 185 14.62 23.20 -15.20
N ALA A 186 13.65 22.48 -15.77
CA ALA A 186 13.33 22.48 -17.19
C ALA A 186 12.49 23.68 -17.65
N GLY A 187 12.20 24.64 -16.78
CA GLY A 187 11.44 25.86 -17.10
C GLY A 187 9.92 25.68 -17.08
N CYS A 188 9.42 24.62 -16.45
CA CYS A 188 7.98 24.38 -16.30
C CYS A 188 7.42 25.05 -15.04
N GLU A 189 6.16 25.47 -15.11
CA GLU A 189 5.34 25.66 -13.92
C GLU A 189 4.93 24.28 -13.36
N VAL A 190 4.91 24.14 -12.04
CA VAL A 190 4.57 22.87 -11.41
C VAL A 190 3.49 23.05 -10.37
N GLN A 191 2.50 22.17 -10.41
CA GLN A 191 1.49 22.03 -9.37
C GLN A 191 1.44 20.59 -8.89
N ILE A 192 1.65 20.38 -7.58
CA ILE A 192 1.43 19.09 -6.92
C ILE A 192 -0.03 19.05 -6.48
N LEU A 193 -0.76 18.02 -6.95
CA LEU A 193 -2.18 17.82 -6.66
C LEU A 193 -2.39 17.03 -5.36
N GLY A 194 -1.36 16.31 -4.92
CA GLY A 194 -1.36 15.49 -3.70
C GLY A 194 -0.68 14.14 -3.94
N ASP A 195 -0.47 13.42 -2.86
CA ASP A 195 0.20 12.12 -2.79
C ASP A 195 -0.70 10.99 -2.24
N ALA A 196 -1.99 11.28 -2.07
CA ALA A 196 -2.99 10.39 -1.52
C ALA A 196 -4.14 10.12 -2.51
N LEU A 197 -3.81 9.91 -3.80
CA LEU A 197 -4.81 9.59 -4.81
C LEU A 197 -5.29 8.15 -4.59
N GLU A 198 -6.58 7.98 -4.35
CA GLU A 198 -7.22 6.68 -4.12
C GLU A 198 -8.48 6.51 -4.98
N GLY A 199 -8.96 5.27 -5.08
CA GLY A 199 -10.17 4.91 -5.81
C GLY A 199 -9.89 4.26 -7.16
N GLU A 200 -10.93 4.13 -8.00
CA GLU A 200 -10.82 3.47 -9.30
C GLU A 200 -9.91 4.23 -10.26
N ALA A 201 -8.91 3.55 -10.80
CA ALA A 201 -7.91 4.13 -11.69
C ALA A 201 -8.53 4.84 -12.90
N ARG A 202 -9.59 4.25 -13.49
CA ARG A 202 -10.31 4.84 -14.63
C ARG A 202 -10.99 6.18 -14.27
N ASP A 203 -11.55 6.27 -13.06
CA ASP A 203 -12.26 7.48 -12.63
C ASP A 203 -11.27 8.60 -12.32
N GLN A 204 -10.15 8.25 -11.68
CA GLN A 204 -9.07 9.19 -11.38
C GLN A 204 -8.38 9.69 -12.65
N GLY A 205 -8.10 8.80 -13.61
CA GLY A 205 -7.52 9.17 -14.90
C GLY A 205 -8.43 10.12 -15.69
N ALA A 206 -9.71 9.81 -15.76
CA ALA A 206 -10.70 10.67 -16.41
C ALA A 206 -10.84 12.03 -15.71
N SER A 207 -10.80 12.06 -14.38
CA SER A 207 -10.88 13.28 -13.58
C SER A 207 -9.67 14.19 -13.82
N GLN A 208 -8.46 13.64 -13.75
CA GLN A 208 -7.23 14.42 -13.99
C GLN A 208 -7.12 14.90 -15.45
N ALA A 209 -7.60 14.13 -16.42
CA ALA A 209 -7.66 14.56 -17.81
C ALA A 209 -8.57 15.79 -17.99
N ARG A 210 -9.75 15.80 -17.35
CA ARG A 210 -10.65 16.98 -17.35
C ARG A 210 -9.99 18.18 -16.70
N GLU A 211 -9.29 17.98 -15.60
CA GLU A 211 -8.53 19.05 -14.93
C GLU A 211 -7.43 19.61 -15.84
N ALA A 212 -6.68 18.73 -16.53
CA ALA A 212 -5.66 19.15 -17.49
C ALA A 212 -6.26 19.97 -18.64
N LEU A 213 -7.39 19.55 -19.23
CA LEU A 213 -8.11 20.28 -20.26
C LEU A 213 -8.60 21.65 -19.75
N TRP A 214 -9.19 21.69 -18.57
CA TRP A 214 -9.69 22.91 -17.97
C TRP A 214 -8.55 23.92 -17.74
N ARG A 215 -7.40 23.46 -17.24
CA ARG A 215 -6.23 24.31 -17.05
C ARG A 215 -5.65 24.77 -18.39
N ALA A 216 -5.47 23.85 -19.33
CA ALA A 216 -4.94 24.16 -20.66
C ALA A 216 -5.77 25.26 -21.35
N SER A 217 -7.11 25.19 -21.27
CA SER A 217 -8.01 26.19 -21.88
C SER A 217 -7.90 27.59 -21.29
N ARG A 218 -7.30 27.74 -20.10
CA ARG A 218 -7.17 29.04 -19.39
C ARG A 218 -5.74 29.58 -19.40
N ARG A 219 -4.78 28.85 -19.98
CA ARG A 219 -3.40 29.33 -20.02
C ARG A 219 -3.21 30.38 -21.09
N PRO A 220 -2.50 31.46 -20.79
CA PRO A 220 -2.13 32.45 -21.79
C PRO A 220 -1.25 31.83 -22.87
N ALA A 221 -1.35 32.34 -24.09
CA ALA A 221 -0.44 32.02 -25.17
C ALA A 221 1.01 32.36 -24.77
N GLY A 222 1.94 31.41 -24.97
CA GLY A 222 3.35 31.57 -24.59
C GLY A 222 3.68 31.36 -23.10
N ALA A 223 2.71 30.99 -22.27
CA ALA A 223 3.00 30.58 -20.89
C ALA A 223 3.91 29.36 -20.87
N PRO A 224 4.81 29.22 -19.88
CA PRO A 224 5.63 28.04 -19.70
C PRO A 224 4.78 26.77 -19.62
N PRO A 225 5.29 25.58 -20.00
CA PRO A 225 4.56 24.34 -19.82
C PRO A 225 4.13 24.15 -18.34
N LEU A 226 2.93 23.58 -18.12
CA LEU A 226 2.46 23.25 -16.79
C LEU A 226 2.57 21.75 -16.57
N VAL A 227 3.22 21.36 -15.48
CA VAL A 227 3.28 19.97 -15.02
C VAL A 227 2.36 19.80 -13.82
N LEU A 228 1.41 18.89 -13.92
CA LEU A 228 0.58 18.43 -12.81
C LEU A 228 1.18 17.13 -12.27
N LEU A 229 1.45 17.08 -10.98
CA LEU A 229 2.02 15.91 -10.32
C LEU A 229 1.03 15.38 -9.28
N SER A 230 0.79 14.08 -9.30
CA SER A 230 0.02 13.39 -8.28
C SER A 230 0.64 12.04 -7.98
N GLY A 231 0.43 11.56 -6.75
CA GLY A 231 0.81 10.24 -6.29
C GLY A 231 -0.32 9.61 -5.49
N GLY A 232 -0.21 8.33 -5.24
CA GLY A 232 -1.21 7.55 -4.50
C GLY A 232 -1.31 6.15 -5.07
N GLU A 233 -2.30 5.39 -4.60
CA GLU A 233 -2.54 4.02 -5.02
C GLU A 233 -3.99 3.87 -5.49
N CYS A 234 -4.16 3.59 -6.79
CA CYS A 234 -5.47 3.37 -7.38
C CYS A 234 -5.80 1.88 -7.49
N THR A 235 -7.09 1.57 -7.46
CA THR A 235 -7.60 0.20 -7.65
C THR A 235 -8.11 0.00 -9.07
N VAL A 236 -8.13 -1.27 -9.53
CA VAL A 236 -8.77 -1.68 -10.77
C VAL A 236 -9.82 -2.74 -10.47
N SER A 237 -11.09 -2.40 -10.67
CA SER A 237 -12.18 -3.37 -10.61
C SER A 237 -12.30 -4.08 -11.95
N LEU A 238 -12.00 -5.38 -11.97
CA LEU A 238 -12.26 -6.22 -13.13
C LEU A 238 -13.77 -6.40 -13.27
N GLY A 239 -14.39 -5.62 -14.17
CA GLY A 239 -15.83 -5.68 -14.42
C GLY A 239 -16.24 -7.06 -14.96
N GLY A 240 -17.11 -7.74 -14.22
CA GLY A 240 -17.74 -9.00 -14.58
C GLY A 240 -18.13 -9.77 -13.32
N ASN A 241 -19.32 -10.40 -13.33
CA ASN A 241 -19.82 -11.33 -12.32
C ASN A 241 -19.00 -12.65 -12.22
N SER A 242 -17.71 -12.60 -12.45
CA SER A 242 -16.83 -13.74 -12.27
C SER A 242 -16.29 -13.67 -10.84
N PRO A 243 -16.46 -14.73 -10.04
CA PRO A 243 -15.78 -14.81 -8.77
C PRO A 243 -14.27 -14.64 -9.01
N PRO A 244 -13.53 -14.00 -8.09
CA PRO A 244 -12.11 -13.85 -8.22
C PRO A 244 -11.49 -15.22 -8.50
N ALA A 245 -10.77 -15.33 -9.60
CA ALA A 245 -10.08 -16.57 -9.93
C ALA A 245 -9.17 -16.93 -8.74
N PRO A 246 -9.15 -18.19 -8.29
CA PRO A 246 -8.23 -18.61 -7.25
C PRO A 246 -6.80 -18.25 -7.69
N VAL A 247 -6.06 -17.63 -6.79
CA VAL A 247 -4.68 -17.14 -7.02
C VAL A 247 -3.72 -18.26 -7.46
N SER A 248 -4.15 -19.52 -7.41
CA SER A 248 -3.42 -20.72 -7.82
C SER A 248 -3.77 -21.25 -9.21
N ALA A 249 -4.70 -20.61 -9.95
CA ALA A 249 -4.98 -21.07 -11.31
C ALA A 249 -3.84 -20.61 -12.24
N PRO A 250 -3.20 -21.49 -13.01
CA PRO A 250 -2.25 -21.08 -14.03
C PRO A 250 -2.99 -20.17 -15.01
N LEU A 251 -2.45 -18.97 -15.20
CA LEU A 251 -2.99 -18.00 -16.17
C LEU A 251 -3.09 -18.70 -17.53
N SER A 252 -4.31 -18.78 -18.06
CA SER A 252 -4.53 -19.33 -19.39
C SER A 252 -3.76 -18.44 -20.37
N PRO A 253 -2.92 -18.99 -21.25
CA PRO A 253 -2.04 -18.20 -22.11
C PRO A 253 -2.76 -17.28 -23.10
N THR A 254 -4.08 -17.26 -23.11
CA THR A 254 -4.89 -16.50 -24.07
C THR A 254 -5.45 -15.18 -23.57
N ARG A 255 -5.27 -14.79 -22.29
CA ARG A 255 -5.74 -13.50 -21.75
C ARG A 255 -5.12 -13.14 -20.42
N ALA A 256 -3.81 -12.96 -20.36
CA ALA A 256 -3.22 -12.21 -19.26
C ALA A 256 -3.73 -10.75 -19.35
N PRO A 257 -4.22 -10.14 -18.25
CA PRO A 257 -4.47 -8.70 -18.27
C PRO A 257 -3.16 -7.99 -18.59
N VAL A 258 -3.14 -7.25 -19.68
CA VAL A 258 -1.97 -6.48 -20.10
C VAL A 258 -2.11 -5.11 -19.46
N GLY A 259 -1.40 -4.84 -18.37
CA GLY A 259 -1.42 -3.58 -17.64
C GLY A 259 -1.90 -3.72 -16.19
N GLY A 260 -1.85 -2.61 -15.48
CA GLY A 260 -2.27 -2.44 -14.10
C GLY A 260 -2.97 -1.10 -13.89
N PRO A 261 -3.01 -0.57 -12.65
CA PRO A 261 -3.67 0.68 -12.32
C PRO A 261 -3.16 1.88 -13.14
N ASN A 262 -1.87 1.96 -13.43
CA ASN A 262 -1.29 3.06 -14.20
C ASN A 262 -1.72 3.02 -15.67
N ALA A 263 -1.74 1.84 -16.27
CA ALA A 263 -2.21 1.66 -17.65
C ALA A 263 -3.70 1.97 -17.77
N GLU A 264 -4.54 1.52 -16.81
CA GLU A 264 -5.98 1.81 -16.77
C GLU A 264 -6.25 3.32 -16.58
N PHE A 265 -5.50 3.96 -15.67
CA PHE A 265 -5.56 5.41 -15.43
C PHE A 265 -5.27 6.19 -16.73
N LEU A 266 -4.17 5.85 -17.42
CA LEU A 266 -3.78 6.53 -18.66
C LEU A 266 -4.73 6.24 -19.81
N LEU A 267 -5.28 5.04 -19.91
CA LEU A 267 -6.28 4.71 -20.92
C LEU A 267 -7.53 5.58 -20.75
N ALA A 268 -8.03 5.70 -19.52
CA ALA A 268 -9.17 6.54 -19.21
C ALA A 268 -8.87 8.03 -19.49
N ALA A 269 -7.68 8.50 -19.11
CA ALA A 269 -7.24 9.86 -19.42
C ALA A 269 -7.16 10.09 -20.95
N LEU A 270 -6.60 9.15 -21.70
CA LEU A 270 -6.46 9.22 -23.17
C LEU A 270 -7.82 9.34 -23.85
N ILE A 271 -8.82 8.58 -23.38
CA ILE A 271 -10.18 8.64 -23.90
C ILE A 271 -10.79 10.04 -23.70
N VAL A 272 -10.61 10.62 -22.52
CA VAL A 272 -11.14 11.97 -22.20
C VAL A 272 -10.38 13.07 -22.96
N LEU A 273 -9.07 12.92 -23.14
CA LEU A 273 -8.24 13.90 -23.85
C LEU A 273 -8.53 13.96 -25.36
N GLU A 274 -9.00 12.85 -25.96
CA GLU A 274 -9.34 12.76 -27.40
C GLU A 274 -8.27 13.31 -28.35
N GLY A 275 -7.00 13.21 -27.96
CA GLY A 275 -5.89 13.76 -28.76
C GLY A 275 -5.70 15.27 -28.61
N ALA A 276 -6.15 15.87 -27.52
CA ALA A 276 -5.97 17.30 -27.25
C ALA A 276 -4.50 17.73 -27.45
N PRO A 277 -4.24 18.75 -28.29
CA PRO A 277 -2.89 19.13 -28.63
C PRO A 277 -2.11 19.69 -27.41
N GLY A 278 -0.83 19.33 -27.32
CA GLY A 278 0.06 19.83 -26.29
C GLY A 278 -0.15 19.22 -24.89
N ILE A 279 -1.03 18.22 -24.73
CA ILE A 279 -1.19 17.51 -23.46
C ILE A 279 -0.54 16.11 -23.58
N HIS A 280 0.36 15.85 -22.66
CA HIS A 280 1.05 14.57 -22.50
C HIS A 280 0.81 14.06 -21.08
N ALA A 281 0.77 12.75 -20.89
CA ALA A 281 0.64 12.16 -19.57
C ALA A 281 1.58 10.95 -19.40
N LEU A 282 2.05 10.77 -18.18
CA LEU A 282 2.84 9.64 -17.71
C LEU A 282 2.21 9.14 -16.42
N ALA A 283 2.01 7.84 -16.30
CA ALA A 283 1.73 7.17 -15.03
C ALA A 283 2.61 5.94 -14.91
N CYS A 284 3.23 5.75 -13.75
CA CYS A 284 4.10 4.62 -13.50
C CYS A 284 4.20 4.30 -12.01
N ASP A 285 4.44 3.03 -11.72
CA ASP A 285 4.83 2.55 -10.41
C ASP A 285 6.31 2.79 -10.13
N THR A 286 6.63 3.06 -8.88
CA THR A 286 8.02 3.31 -8.45
C THR A 286 8.81 2.02 -8.22
N ASP A 287 8.14 0.87 -8.11
CA ASP A 287 8.77 -0.46 -8.02
C ASP A 287 9.11 -1.06 -9.40
N GLY A 288 8.61 -0.44 -10.49
CA GLY A 288 8.92 -0.85 -11.86
C GLY A 288 7.94 -1.84 -12.48
N VAL A 289 6.82 -2.17 -11.80
CA VAL A 289 5.83 -3.15 -12.25
C VAL A 289 4.43 -2.57 -12.14
N ASP A 290 3.67 -2.51 -13.25
CA ASP A 290 2.27 -2.06 -13.27
C ASP A 290 1.33 -3.26 -13.28
N GLY A 291 0.87 -3.70 -12.11
CA GLY A 291 -0.01 -4.84 -11.95
C GLY A 291 0.62 -6.15 -12.44
N GLY A 292 0.06 -6.73 -13.52
CA GLY A 292 0.56 -7.97 -14.12
C GLY A 292 1.52 -7.77 -15.31
N ALA A 293 1.89 -6.54 -15.63
CA ALA A 293 2.77 -6.22 -16.77
C ALA A 293 4.22 -6.06 -16.34
N GLU A 294 5.16 -6.52 -17.17
CA GLU A 294 6.61 -6.32 -16.95
C GLU A 294 7.09 -4.92 -17.38
N VAL A 295 6.28 -3.89 -17.07
CA VAL A 295 6.56 -2.48 -17.34
C VAL A 295 6.09 -1.65 -16.15
N ALA A 296 6.77 -0.55 -15.86
CA ALA A 296 6.42 0.33 -14.74
C ALA A 296 5.10 1.10 -14.97
N GLY A 297 4.66 1.24 -16.20
CA GLY A 297 3.50 2.04 -16.57
C GLY A 297 3.55 2.44 -18.04
N ALA A 298 2.97 3.59 -18.38
CA ALA A 298 2.90 4.05 -19.76
C ALA A 298 3.03 5.57 -19.91
N ILE A 299 3.21 6.01 -21.16
CA ILE A 299 3.23 7.42 -21.56
C ILE A 299 2.20 7.63 -22.66
N THR A 300 1.45 8.71 -22.61
CA THR A 300 0.52 9.12 -23.68
C THR A 300 0.88 10.48 -24.25
N ALA A 301 0.61 10.64 -25.55
CA ALA A 301 0.78 11.86 -26.32
C ALA A 301 -0.47 12.12 -27.16
N PRO A 302 -0.64 13.32 -27.77
CA PRO A 302 -1.83 13.64 -28.56
C PRO A 302 -2.14 12.65 -29.70
N ASP A 303 -1.12 12.02 -30.27
CA ASP A 303 -1.26 11.03 -31.35
C ASP A 303 -1.56 9.61 -30.91
N THR A 304 -1.44 9.31 -29.60
CA THR A 304 -1.53 7.93 -29.05
C THR A 304 -2.87 7.27 -29.40
N LEU A 305 -4.00 7.98 -29.24
CA LEU A 305 -5.33 7.43 -29.55
C LEU A 305 -5.49 7.13 -31.04
N ALA A 306 -4.97 8.02 -31.91
CA ALA A 306 -5.00 7.81 -33.36
C ALA A 306 -4.15 6.60 -33.76
N ARG A 307 -2.96 6.45 -33.19
CA ARG A 307 -2.09 5.28 -33.41
C ARG A 307 -2.74 3.98 -32.94
N ALA A 308 -3.37 3.98 -31.77
CA ALA A 308 -4.07 2.81 -31.25
C ALA A 308 -5.21 2.39 -32.19
N LYS A 309 -6.04 3.34 -32.65
CA LYS A 309 -7.12 3.07 -33.61
C LYS A 309 -6.62 2.56 -34.96
N ALA A 310 -5.45 3.00 -35.41
CA ALA A 310 -4.85 2.55 -36.67
C ALA A 310 -4.23 1.15 -36.56
N ALA A 311 -3.87 0.71 -35.38
CA ALA A 311 -3.29 -0.60 -35.11
C ALA A 311 -4.34 -1.70 -34.88
N GLY A 312 -5.63 -1.38 -34.78
CA GLY A 312 -6.77 -2.29 -34.54
C GLY A 312 -7.06 -2.41 -33.08
#